data_8c340d38a3f79a97b09cc8603892a50b
#
_entry.id   8c340d38a3f79a97b09cc8603892a50b
#
_cell.length_a   1.000
_cell.length_b   1.000
_cell.length_c   1.000
_cell.angle_alpha   90.00
_cell.angle_beta   90.00
_cell.angle_gamma   90.00
#
_symmetry.space_group_name_H-M   'P 1'
#
loop_
_entity.id
_entity.type
_entity.pdbx_description
1 polymer ?
#
loop_
_entity_poly.entity_id
_entity_poly.type
_entity_poly.pdbx_seq_one_letter_code
_entity_poly.pdbx_strand_id
1 'polypeptide(L)'
;CKFSNYLKKLNLKKGDRVAAYVPNKIETIISFLACAKNGIIWSSCSPDFGAQGVVDRFKQIEPKVLITSDYYFYNGKKINILDKVDEVIKQIPSIEKVIVYNYYKKEKENLKNFIDFEETLKIETDESFERFEFNHPIYILFSSGTTGKPKCITHGTGNVLIEHNKEFMLHCDIRDNEKLFYYTTTGWMMWNWLVGGLATGSSIFLFDGAPVYPKIDICLL
;
A
#
# COMPACT_ATOMS: atom_id res chain seq x y z
N CYS A 1 10.94 6.59 8.34
CA CYS A 1 11.22 6.51 9.81
C CYS A 1 10.07 7.06 10.65
N LYS A 2 9.57 8.31 10.45
CA LYS A 2 8.50 8.89 11.29
C LYS A 2 7.25 8.02 11.36
N PHE A 3 6.69 7.65 10.20
CA PHE A 3 5.49 6.81 10.17
C PHE A 3 5.72 5.41 10.79
N SER A 4 6.91 4.83 10.63
CA SER A 4 7.29 3.58 11.29
C SER A 4 7.22 3.70 12.83
N ASN A 5 7.72 4.81 13.39
CA ASN A 5 7.63 5.06 14.83
C ASN A 5 6.19 5.27 15.30
N TYR A 6 5.36 5.90 14.46
CA TYR A 6 3.95 6.04 14.78
C TYR A 6 3.24 4.67 14.85
N LEU A 7 3.53 3.76 13.94
CA LEU A 7 2.99 2.39 14.01
C LEU A 7 3.42 1.66 15.29
N LYS A 8 4.66 1.86 15.77
CA LYS A 8 5.10 1.35 17.09
C LYS A 8 4.28 1.95 18.23
N LYS A 9 3.95 3.25 18.20
CA LYS A 9 3.06 3.89 19.20
C LYS A 9 1.65 3.32 19.22
N LEU A 10 1.15 2.81 18.09
CA LEU A 10 -0.12 2.10 18.04
C LEU A 10 -0.04 0.68 18.62
N ASN A 11 1.09 0.30 19.24
CA ASN A 11 1.36 -1.03 19.77
C ASN A 11 1.29 -2.17 18.75
N LEU A 12 1.49 -1.85 17.46
CA LEU A 12 1.63 -2.86 16.43
C LEU A 12 2.93 -3.64 16.61
N LYS A 13 2.84 -4.95 16.53
CA LYS A 13 3.95 -5.88 16.74
C LYS A 13 4.32 -6.58 15.43
N LYS A 14 5.52 -7.15 15.39
CA LYS A 14 5.95 -8.09 14.36
C LYS A 14 4.86 -9.12 14.08
N GLY A 15 4.48 -9.26 12.81
CA GLY A 15 3.44 -10.18 12.35
C GLY A 15 2.01 -9.64 12.41
N ASP A 16 1.77 -8.47 12.99
CA ASP A 16 0.48 -7.79 12.85
C ASP A 16 0.25 -7.37 11.39
N ARG A 17 -1.01 -7.28 10.99
CA ARG A 17 -1.39 -6.91 9.61
C ARG A 17 -1.90 -5.49 9.56
N VAL A 18 -1.43 -4.77 8.54
CA VAL A 18 -1.94 -3.46 8.14
C VAL A 18 -2.51 -3.61 6.74
N ALA A 19 -3.75 -3.22 6.57
CA ALA A 19 -4.41 -3.16 5.28
C ALA A 19 -4.41 -1.73 4.72
N ALA A 20 -4.38 -1.61 3.40
CA ALA A 20 -4.44 -0.33 2.73
C ALA A 20 -5.42 -0.35 1.56
N TYR A 21 -6.36 0.58 1.56
CA TYR A 21 -7.33 0.80 0.49
C TYR A 21 -7.04 2.16 -0.13
N VAL A 22 -6.10 2.19 -1.08
CA VAL A 22 -5.34 3.39 -1.45
C VAL A 22 -4.97 3.45 -2.93
N PRO A 23 -4.87 4.64 -3.53
CA PRO A 23 -4.26 4.84 -4.83
C PRO A 23 -2.72 4.75 -4.78
N ASN A 24 -2.09 4.73 -5.96
CA ASN A 24 -0.64 4.63 -6.11
C ASN A 24 0.04 6.00 -5.87
N LYS A 25 0.31 6.31 -4.60
CA LYS A 25 0.88 7.59 -4.13
C LYS A 25 2.09 7.39 -3.23
N ILE A 26 2.83 8.48 -2.99
CA ILE A 26 4.01 8.46 -2.13
C ILE A 26 3.67 8.03 -0.70
N GLU A 27 2.50 8.44 -0.16
CA GLU A 27 2.03 8.07 1.17
C GLU A 27 1.83 6.55 1.28
N THR A 28 1.41 5.90 0.20
CA THR A 28 1.28 4.45 0.12
C THR A 28 2.63 3.75 0.21
N ILE A 29 3.65 4.26 -0.51
CA ILE A 29 5.02 3.74 -0.44
C ILE A 29 5.60 3.92 0.96
N ILE A 30 5.45 5.12 1.55
CA ILE A 30 5.90 5.40 2.93
C ILE A 30 5.26 4.42 3.90
N SER A 31 3.96 4.14 3.75
CA SER A 31 3.22 3.23 4.62
C SER A 31 3.70 1.78 4.50
N PHE A 32 3.89 1.29 3.27
CA PHE A 32 4.44 -0.04 3.03
C PHE A 32 5.84 -0.21 3.63
N LEU A 33 6.75 0.73 3.34
CA LEU A 33 8.12 0.67 3.86
C LEU A 33 8.17 0.79 5.39
N ALA A 34 7.27 1.58 5.99
CA ALA A 34 7.15 1.66 7.45
C ALA A 34 6.67 0.35 8.07
N CYS A 35 5.73 -0.35 7.44
CA CYS A 35 5.32 -1.70 7.83
C CYS A 35 6.49 -2.67 7.73
N ALA A 36 7.18 -2.71 6.61
CA ALA A 36 8.34 -3.58 6.38
C ALA A 36 9.45 -3.34 7.42
N LYS A 37 9.77 -2.07 7.74
CA LYS A 37 10.75 -1.71 8.77
C LYS A 37 10.43 -2.29 10.15
N ASN A 38 9.16 -2.45 10.48
CA ASN A 38 8.68 -2.95 11.78
C ASN A 38 8.30 -4.44 11.77
N GLY A 39 8.52 -5.16 10.68
CA GLY A 39 8.07 -6.56 10.53
C GLY A 39 6.54 -6.70 10.56
N ILE A 40 5.81 -5.65 10.21
CA ILE A 40 4.35 -5.64 10.04
C ILE A 40 4.02 -6.11 8.63
N ILE A 41 3.01 -6.98 8.52
CA ILE A 41 2.61 -7.57 7.25
C ILE A 41 1.66 -6.62 6.52
N TRP A 42 2.02 -6.24 5.30
CA TRP A 42 1.24 -5.36 4.44
C TRP A 42 0.22 -6.12 3.58
N SER A 43 -0.91 -5.50 3.31
CA SER A 43 -1.81 -5.93 2.22
C SER A 43 -2.55 -4.73 1.66
N SER A 44 -2.70 -4.64 0.34
CA SER A 44 -3.36 -3.49 -0.27
C SER A 44 -4.41 -3.89 -1.32
N CYS A 45 -5.41 -3.03 -1.44
CA CYS A 45 -6.43 -3.04 -2.48
C CYS A 45 -6.48 -1.69 -3.18
N SER A 46 -6.73 -1.72 -4.49
CA SER A 46 -6.95 -0.52 -5.27
C SER A 46 -8.30 0.14 -4.93
N PRO A 47 -8.41 1.47 -4.93
CA PRO A 47 -9.63 2.19 -4.57
C PRO A 47 -10.80 2.00 -5.57
N ASP A 48 -10.54 1.45 -6.75
CA ASP A 48 -11.56 1.05 -7.73
C ASP A 48 -12.33 -0.22 -7.33
N PHE A 49 -11.83 -1.01 -6.37
CA PHE A 49 -12.59 -2.14 -5.84
C PHE A 49 -13.86 -1.65 -5.12
N GLY A 50 -14.97 -2.40 -5.27
CA GLY A 50 -16.16 -2.21 -4.45
C GLY A 50 -15.89 -2.63 -2.99
N ALA A 51 -16.66 -2.08 -2.04
CA ALA A 51 -16.50 -2.36 -0.61
C ALA A 51 -16.50 -3.87 -0.31
N GLN A 52 -17.43 -4.64 -0.92
CA GLN A 52 -17.50 -6.09 -0.75
C GLN A 52 -16.22 -6.79 -1.21
N GLY A 53 -15.63 -6.37 -2.34
CA GLY A 53 -14.37 -6.92 -2.84
C GLY A 53 -13.19 -6.68 -1.91
N VAL A 54 -13.18 -5.55 -1.19
CA VAL A 54 -12.21 -5.22 -0.14
C VAL A 54 -12.45 -6.07 1.11
N VAL A 55 -13.69 -6.19 1.55
CA VAL A 55 -14.10 -7.01 2.71
C VAL A 55 -13.73 -8.48 2.50
N ASP A 56 -14.00 -9.04 1.31
CA ASP A 56 -13.71 -10.44 0.99
C ASP A 56 -12.21 -10.78 1.09
N ARG A 57 -11.35 -9.77 0.97
CA ARG A 57 -9.91 -9.87 1.12
C ARG A 57 -9.47 -9.62 2.55
N PHE A 58 -9.72 -8.43 3.05
CA PHE A 58 -9.15 -7.97 4.31
C PHE A 58 -9.72 -8.68 5.54
N LYS A 59 -10.97 -9.13 5.50
CA LYS A 59 -11.55 -9.92 6.58
C LYS A 59 -10.80 -11.22 6.84
N GLN A 60 -10.17 -11.81 5.81
CA GLN A 60 -9.39 -13.05 5.95
C GLN A 60 -8.07 -12.85 6.70
N ILE A 61 -7.52 -11.64 6.69
CA ILE A 61 -6.21 -11.33 7.27
C ILE A 61 -6.32 -10.57 8.60
N GLU A 62 -7.53 -10.18 9.00
CA GLU A 62 -7.82 -9.49 10.27
C GLU A 62 -6.84 -8.35 10.55
N PRO A 63 -6.77 -7.29 9.73
CA PRO A 63 -5.84 -6.20 9.93
C PRO A 63 -6.25 -5.36 11.15
N LYS A 64 -5.28 -4.86 11.91
CA LYS A 64 -5.51 -3.95 13.03
C LYS A 64 -5.65 -2.50 12.62
N VAL A 65 -5.01 -2.12 11.52
CA VAL A 65 -5.02 -0.75 10.98
C VAL A 65 -5.43 -0.80 9.53
N LEU A 66 -6.29 0.13 9.14
CA LEU A 66 -6.61 0.43 7.75
C LEU A 66 -6.00 1.79 7.38
N ILE A 67 -5.25 1.82 6.28
CA ILE A 67 -4.75 3.06 5.68
C ILE A 67 -5.58 3.34 4.44
N THR A 68 -6.03 4.57 4.27
CA THR A 68 -6.82 4.98 3.10
C THR A 68 -6.54 6.42 2.70
N SER A 69 -7.11 6.86 1.58
CA SER A 69 -7.17 8.26 1.19
C SER A 69 -8.62 8.75 1.22
N ASP A 70 -8.80 10.06 1.19
CA ASP A 70 -10.13 10.68 1.04
C ASP A 70 -10.69 10.47 -0.37
N TYR A 71 -9.83 10.57 -1.40
CA TYR A 71 -10.18 10.48 -2.82
C TYR A 71 -9.15 9.70 -3.62
N TYR A 72 -9.53 9.34 -4.84
CA TYR A 72 -8.65 8.91 -5.92
C TYR A 72 -9.13 9.46 -7.27
N PHE A 73 -8.28 9.37 -8.29
CA PHE A 73 -8.62 9.82 -9.64
C PHE A 73 -8.74 8.64 -10.59
N TYR A 74 -9.78 8.68 -11.42
CA TYR A 74 -9.94 7.75 -12.52
C TYR A 74 -10.70 8.39 -13.67
N ASN A 75 -10.18 8.29 -14.90
CA ASN A 75 -10.76 8.91 -16.11
C ASN A 75 -11.09 10.40 -15.90
N GLY A 76 -10.21 11.17 -15.29
CA GLY A 76 -10.40 12.59 -14.99
C GLY A 76 -11.44 12.90 -13.92
N LYS A 77 -12.04 11.89 -13.29
CA LYS A 77 -13.01 12.05 -12.22
C LYS A 77 -12.34 11.94 -10.85
N LYS A 78 -12.68 12.85 -9.94
CA LYS A 78 -12.38 12.77 -8.52
C LYS A 78 -13.45 11.89 -7.86
N ILE A 79 -13.04 10.82 -7.22
CA ILE A 79 -13.96 9.83 -6.62
C ILE A 79 -13.67 9.73 -5.13
N ASN A 80 -14.69 10.00 -4.29
CA ASN A 80 -14.64 9.82 -2.84
C ASN A 80 -14.64 8.32 -2.52
N ILE A 81 -13.80 7.89 -1.56
CA ILE A 81 -13.77 6.50 -1.11
C ILE A 81 -14.16 6.32 0.36
N LEU A 82 -14.34 7.41 1.13
CA LEU A 82 -14.64 7.33 2.55
C LEU A 82 -15.97 6.62 2.85
N ASP A 83 -16.98 6.77 1.99
CA ASP A 83 -18.24 6.05 2.15
C ASP A 83 -18.05 4.52 2.07
N LYS A 84 -17.20 4.06 1.14
CA LYS A 84 -16.83 2.65 1.03
C LYS A 84 -15.99 2.19 2.22
N VAL A 85 -15.13 3.07 2.75
CA VAL A 85 -14.32 2.80 3.94
C VAL A 85 -15.22 2.53 5.16
N ASP A 86 -16.27 3.31 5.34
CA ASP A 86 -17.24 3.10 6.43
C ASP A 86 -17.94 1.73 6.32
N GLU A 87 -18.29 1.30 5.11
CA GLU A 87 -18.87 -0.03 4.87
C GLU A 87 -17.86 -1.15 5.20
N VAL A 88 -16.59 -0.96 4.85
CA VAL A 88 -15.51 -1.92 5.10
C VAL A 88 -15.26 -2.08 6.61
N ILE A 89 -15.14 -0.96 7.34
CA ILE A 89 -14.87 -0.96 8.78
C ILE A 89 -15.97 -1.70 9.56
N LYS A 90 -17.24 -1.45 9.21
CA LYS A 90 -18.40 -2.12 9.86
C LYS A 90 -18.34 -3.64 9.73
N GLN A 91 -17.72 -4.17 8.67
CA GLN A 91 -17.66 -5.60 8.38
C GLN A 91 -16.37 -6.28 8.84
N ILE A 92 -15.34 -5.50 9.24
CA ILE A 92 -14.03 -5.99 9.67
C ILE A 92 -13.72 -5.46 11.08
N PRO A 93 -14.25 -6.10 12.13
CA PRO A 93 -14.13 -5.60 13.51
C PRO A 93 -12.69 -5.62 14.06
N SER A 94 -11.76 -6.29 13.39
CA SER A 94 -10.34 -6.28 13.76
C SER A 94 -9.65 -4.93 13.49
N ILE A 95 -10.26 -4.05 12.67
CA ILE A 95 -9.72 -2.72 12.39
C ILE A 95 -9.97 -1.82 13.60
N GLU A 96 -8.90 -1.54 14.34
CA GLU A 96 -8.93 -0.70 15.54
C GLU A 96 -8.71 0.78 15.21
N LYS A 97 -7.96 1.07 14.15
CA LYS A 97 -7.60 2.44 13.73
C LYS A 97 -7.67 2.58 12.22
N VAL A 98 -8.10 3.77 11.79
CA VAL A 98 -8.08 4.16 10.38
C VAL A 98 -7.22 5.40 10.23
N ILE A 99 -6.25 5.35 9.32
CA ILE A 99 -5.36 6.45 8.99
C ILE A 99 -5.70 6.92 7.59
N VAL A 100 -6.00 8.19 7.44
CA VAL A 100 -6.40 8.79 6.16
C VAL A 100 -5.37 9.83 5.74
N TYR A 101 -4.84 9.72 4.53
CA TYR A 101 -4.11 10.82 3.94
C TYR A 101 -4.99 11.63 2.99
N ASN A 102 -4.88 12.94 3.12
CA ASN A 102 -5.62 13.90 2.31
C ASN A 102 -5.01 14.03 0.93
N TYR A 103 -5.70 13.55 -0.08
CA TYR A 103 -5.25 13.70 -1.46
C TYR A 103 -5.21 15.19 -1.87
N TYR A 104 -6.15 15.98 -1.36
CA TYR A 104 -6.31 17.40 -1.68
C TYR A 104 -6.04 18.38 -0.51
N LYS A 105 -5.48 18.00 0.59
CA LYS A 105 -5.06 18.86 1.74
C LYS A 105 -6.08 19.90 2.25
N LYS A 106 -7.26 20.06 1.66
CA LYS A 106 -8.19 21.18 1.94
C LYS A 106 -9.49 20.80 2.64
N GLU A 107 -9.89 19.52 2.65
CA GLU A 107 -11.20 19.10 3.18
C GLU A 107 -11.01 18.22 4.43
N LYS A 108 -10.66 18.85 5.57
CA LYS A 108 -10.48 18.12 6.86
C LYS A 108 -11.80 17.76 7.55
N GLU A 109 -12.95 18.24 7.07
CA GLU A 109 -14.22 18.16 7.81
C GLU A 109 -14.79 16.74 7.92
N ASN A 110 -14.46 15.86 7.01
CA ASN A 110 -14.96 14.47 6.98
C ASN A 110 -14.12 13.48 7.80
N LEU A 111 -13.06 13.93 8.46
CA LEU A 111 -12.08 13.06 9.13
C LEU A 111 -12.27 12.96 10.65
N LYS A 112 -13.42 13.36 11.20
CA LYS A 112 -13.62 13.45 12.68
C LYS A 112 -13.34 12.17 13.46
N ASN A 113 -13.42 10.99 12.81
CA ASN A 113 -13.21 9.69 13.42
C ASN A 113 -11.92 8.99 12.96
N PHE A 114 -11.12 9.63 12.13
CA PHE A 114 -9.94 9.05 11.51
C PHE A 114 -8.66 9.79 11.96
N ILE A 115 -7.54 9.11 11.87
CA ILE A 115 -6.22 9.69 12.14
C ILE A 115 -5.72 10.34 10.84
N ASP A 116 -5.41 11.63 10.87
CA ASP A 116 -4.77 12.31 9.74
C ASP A 116 -3.32 11.80 9.58
N PHE A 117 -2.96 11.35 8.38
CA PHE A 117 -1.63 10.84 8.08
C PHE A 117 -0.53 11.87 8.39
N GLU A 118 -0.75 13.16 8.11
CA GLU A 118 0.20 14.24 8.40
C GLU A 118 0.49 14.37 9.92
N GLU A 119 -0.52 14.12 10.77
CA GLU A 119 -0.31 14.11 12.23
C GLU A 119 0.61 12.97 12.67
N THR A 120 0.58 11.85 11.95
CA THR A 120 1.47 10.70 12.24
C THR A 120 2.94 10.99 11.97
N LEU A 121 3.23 12.01 11.16
CA LEU A 121 4.58 12.42 10.81
C LEU A 121 5.19 13.46 11.77
N LYS A 122 4.43 13.93 12.76
CA LYS A 122 4.91 14.90 13.79
C LYS A 122 5.70 14.26 14.93
N ILE A 123 6.09 13.01 14.78
CA ILE A 123 6.85 12.26 15.78
C ILE A 123 8.35 12.30 15.45
N GLU A 124 9.17 12.17 16.50
CA GLU A 124 10.62 12.02 16.32
C GLU A 124 10.98 10.73 15.55
N THR A 125 12.11 10.78 14.86
CA THR A 125 12.60 9.65 14.08
C THR A 125 13.49 8.75 14.93
N ASP A 126 13.28 7.44 14.80
CA ASP A 126 14.25 6.42 15.15
C ASP A 126 14.74 5.79 13.84
N GLU A 127 16.04 5.92 13.56
CA GLU A 127 16.65 5.41 12.34
C GLU A 127 17.15 3.97 12.49
N SER A 128 16.92 3.34 13.64
CA SER A 128 17.26 1.94 13.83
C SER A 128 16.44 1.02 12.93
N PHE A 129 17.08 -0.04 12.45
CA PHE A 129 16.44 -1.08 11.66
C PHE A 129 16.53 -2.41 12.40
N GLU A 130 15.40 -3.06 12.61
CA GLU A 130 15.36 -4.42 13.13
C GLU A 130 15.67 -5.42 12.00
N ARG A 131 16.30 -6.52 12.36
CA ARG A 131 16.54 -7.64 11.44
C ARG A 131 15.49 -8.71 11.67
N PHE A 132 14.96 -9.23 10.59
CA PHE A 132 13.97 -10.30 10.60
C PHE A 132 14.54 -11.56 9.94
N GLU A 133 13.89 -12.69 10.24
CA GLU A 133 14.23 -13.96 9.59
C GLU A 133 13.95 -13.89 8.09
N PHE A 134 14.70 -14.65 7.30
CA PHE A 134 14.58 -14.68 5.84
C PHE A 134 13.13 -14.91 5.36
N ASN A 135 12.41 -15.81 6.01
CA ASN A 135 11.03 -16.16 5.67
C ASN A 135 9.98 -15.30 6.38
N HIS A 136 10.39 -14.24 7.10
CA HIS A 136 9.41 -13.37 7.74
C HIS A 136 8.46 -12.77 6.68
N PRO A 137 7.12 -12.86 6.87
CA PRO A 137 6.16 -12.33 5.90
C PRO A 137 6.31 -10.82 5.72
N ILE A 138 6.34 -10.36 4.48
CA ILE A 138 6.37 -8.92 4.16
C ILE A 138 5.00 -8.42 3.70
N TYR A 139 4.31 -9.19 2.85
CA TYR A 139 2.96 -8.83 2.41
C TYR A 139 2.11 -10.04 2.05
N ILE A 140 0.80 -9.83 2.03
CA ILE A 140 -0.21 -10.79 1.59
C ILE A 140 -0.88 -10.23 0.34
N LEU A 141 -0.85 -11.00 -0.74
CA LEU A 141 -1.58 -10.75 -1.98
C LEU A 141 -2.78 -11.70 -2.10
N PHE A 142 -3.68 -11.38 -3.02
CA PHE A 142 -4.87 -12.18 -3.26
C PHE A 142 -4.93 -12.63 -4.71
N SER A 143 -5.08 -13.92 -4.94
CA SER A 143 -5.40 -14.44 -6.26
C SER A 143 -6.91 -14.39 -6.50
N SER A 144 -7.31 -14.06 -7.73
CA SER A 144 -8.69 -14.29 -8.17
C SER A 144 -8.93 -15.79 -8.31
N GLY A 145 -9.63 -16.38 -7.34
CA GLY A 145 -10.06 -17.79 -7.47
C GLY A 145 -11.15 -17.92 -8.54
N THR A 146 -11.08 -18.95 -9.35
CA THR A 146 -12.11 -19.26 -10.35
C THR A 146 -13.44 -19.73 -9.72
N THR A 147 -13.44 -20.08 -8.44
CA THR A 147 -14.55 -20.76 -7.75
C THR A 147 -14.75 -20.29 -6.32
N GLY A 148 -14.68 -18.98 -6.02
CA GLY A 148 -14.96 -18.52 -4.65
C GLY A 148 -14.25 -17.26 -4.24
N LYS A 149 -14.08 -17.07 -2.92
CA LYS A 149 -13.37 -15.91 -2.35
C LYS A 149 -11.90 -15.88 -2.78
N PRO A 150 -11.32 -14.70 -2.93
CA PRO A 150 -9.87 -14.56 -3.21
C PRO A 150 -9.02 -15.32 -2.20
N LYS A 151 -8.00 -16.03 -2.68
CA LYS A 151 -7.08 -16.79 -1.82
C LYS A 151 -5.91 -15.93 -1.39
N CYS A 152 -5.56 -15.97 -0.10
CA CYS A 152 -4.40 -15.30 0.45
C CYS A 152 -3.10 -15.99 0.01
N ILE A 153 -2.14 -15.22 -0.47
CA ILE A 153 -0.79 -15.67 -0.82
C ILE A 153 0.19 -14.82 -0.02
N THR A 154 0.86 -15.44 0.93
CA THR A 154 1.85 -14.77 1.79
C THR A 154 3.24 -14.86 1.17
N HIS A 155 3.94 -13.74 1.10
CA HIS A 155 5.28 -13.63 0.56
C HIS A 155 6.31 -13.35 1.66
N GLY A 156 7.41 -14.10 1.67
CA GLY A 156 8.52 -13.92 2.61
C GLY A 156 9.51 -12.85 2.13
N THR A 157 10.02 -12.06 3.07
CA THR A 157 10.89 -10.90 2.78
C THR A 157 12.12 -11.26 1.96
N GLY A 158 12.86 -12.29 2.35
CA GLY A 158 14.08 -12.69 1.66
C GLY A 158 13.81 -13.20 0.25
N ASN A 159 12.75 -13.99 0.07
CA ASN A 159 12.35 -14.50 -1.25
C ASN A 159 11.99 -13.36 -2.20
N VAL A 160 11.21 -12.38 -1.72
CA VAL A 160 10.83 -11.20 -2.51
C VAL A 160 12.06 -10.37 -2.91
N LEU A 161 12.98 -10.12 -1.99
CA LEU A 161 14.19 -9.36 -2.29
C LEU A 161 15.07 -10.05 -3.33
N ILE A 162 15.27 -11.36 -3.23
CA ILE A 162 16.07 -12.11 -4.21
C ILE A 162 15.37 -12.11 -5.56
N GLU A 163 14.07 -12.40 -5.59
CA GLU A 163 13.30 -12.48 -6.84
C GLU A 163 13.28 -11.14 -7.57
N HIS A 164 12.96 -10.04 -6.86
CA HIS A 164 12.91 -8.72 -7.46
C HIS A 164 14.29 -8.24 -7.93
N ASN A 165 15.35 -8.45 -7.14
CA ASN A 165 16.70 -8.08 -7.58
C ASN A 165 17.13 -8.89 -8.81
N LYS A 166 16.84 -10.19 -8.86
CA LYS A 166 17.09 -11.01 -10.04
C LYS A 166 16.38 -10.44 -11.27
N GLU A 167 15.08 -10.14 -11.15
CA GLU A 167 14.29 -9.57 -12.26
C GLU A 167 14.87 -8.24 -12.72
N PHE A 168 15.10 -7.32 -11.80
CA PHE A 168 15.60 -5.98 -12.15
C PHE A 168 16.99 -6.00 -12.74
N MET A 169 17.93 -6.70 -12.12
CA MET A 169 19.34 -6.65 -12.53
C MET A 169 19.65 -7.54 -13.71
N LEU A 170 19.01 -8.73 -13.83
CA LEU A 170 19.36 -9.72 -14.85
C LEU A 170 18.42 -9.71 -16.05
N HIS A 171 17.13 -9.39 -15.87
CA HIS A 171 16.16 -9.42 -16.95
C HIS A 171 15.77 -8.05 -17.47
N CYS A 172 15.71 -7.04 -16.60
CA CYS A 172 15.36 -5.67 -16.96
C CYS A 172 16.58 -4.75 -17.14
N ASP A 173 17.77 -5.18 -16.72
CA ASP A 173 19.02 -4.40 -16.72
C ASP A 173 18.88 -3.03 -16.01
N ILE A 174 18.04 -2.97 -14.98
CA ILE A 174 17.83 -1.76 -14.17
C ILE A 174 19.05 -1.50 -13.30
N ARG A 175 19.55 -0.27 -13.34
CA ARG A 175 20.73 0.18 -12.63
C ARG A 175 20.43 1.33 -11.68
N ASP A 176 21.42 1.63 -10.83
CA ASP A 176 21.36 2.78 -9.93
C ASP A 176 21.09 4.07 -10.71
N ASN A 177 20.28 4.95 -10.13
CA ASN A 177 19.84 6.24 -10.71
C ASN A 177 18.95 6.16 -11.96
N GLU A 178 18.52 5.00 -12.39
CA GLU A 178 17.54 4.88 -13.46
C GLU A 178 16.10 5.15 -12.96
N LYS A 179 15.17 5.34 -13.90
CA LYS A 179 13.76 5.59 -13.60
C LYS A 179 12.93 4.40 -14.06
N LEU A 180 12.27 3.78 -13.11
CA LEU A 180 11.37 2.66 -13.37
C LEU A 180 9.91 3.14 -13.39
N PHE A 181 9.21 2.83 -14.46
CA PHE A 181 7.77 3.02 -14.58
C PHE A 181 7.09 1.72 -14.99
N TYR A 182 6.03 1.39 -14.28
CA TYR A 182 5.10 0.34 -14.67
C TYR A 182 3.69 0.75 -14.28
N TYR A 183 2.78 0.80 -15.23
CA TYR A 183 1.39 1.10 -14.92
C TYR A 183 0.76 -0.06 -14.12
N THR A 184 0.39 0.23 -12.89
CA THR A 184 -0.24 -0.74 -12.00
C THR A 184 -1.05 -0.04 -10.92
N THR A 185 -1.92 -0.77 -10.25
CA THR A 185 -2.64 -0.33 -9.07
C THR A 185 -2.19 -1.10 -7.85
N THR A 186 -2.46 -0.58 -6.67
CA THR A 186 -2.01 -1.12 -5.38
C THR A 186 -2.57 -2.50 -5.03
N GLY A 187 -3.61 -2.95 -5.76
CA GLY A 187 -4.20 -4.28 -5.59
C GLY A 187 -3.53 -5.40 -6.39
N TRP A 188 -2.51 -5.09 -7.20
CA TRP A 188 -1.83 -6.04 -8.07
C TRP A 188 -0.42 -6.36 -7.59
N MET A 189 0.05 -7.57 -7.86
CA MET A 189 1.42 -8.01 -7.55
C MET A 189 2.47 -7.09 -8.20
N MET A 190 2.21 -6.57 -9.39
CA MET A 190 3.12 -5.68 -10.11
C MET A 190 3.36 -4.35 -9.39
N TRP A 191 2.47 -3.92 -8.48
CA TRP A 191 2.76 -2.77 -7.62
C TRP A 191 3.88 -3.08 -6.63
N ASN A 192 3.85 -4.26 -6.00
CA ASN A 192 4.92 -4.69 -5.08
C ASN A 192 6.25 -4.87 -5.83
N TRP A 193 6.19 -5.38 -7.06
CA TRP A 193 7.35 -5.46 -7.95
C TRP A 193 7.90 -4.06 -8.25
N LEU A 194 7.09 -3.10 -8.68
CA LEU A 194 7.50 -1.70 -8.93
C LEU A 194 8.20 -1.10 -7.70
N VAL A 195 7.62 -1.25 -6.51
CA VAL A 195 8.24 -0.76 -5.25
C VAL A 195 9.56 -1.45 -4.98
N GLY A 196 9.68 -2.73 -5.31
CA GLY A 196 10.93 -3.49 -5.22
C GLY A 196 12.09 -2.87 -6.01
N GLY A 197 11.81 -2.13 -7.08
CA GLY A 197 12.80 -1.40 -7.85
C GLY A 197 13.64 -0.41 -7.03
N LEU A 198 13.11 0.10 -5.92
CA LEU A 198 13.88 0.95 -5.00
C LEU A 198 15.11 0.25 -4.42
N ALA A 199 15.12 -1.08 -4.35
CA ALA A 199 16.25 -1.85 -3.84
C ALA A 199 17.48 -1.83 -4.77
N THR A 200 17.30 -1.48 -6.04
CA THR A 200 18.42 -1.34 -7.01
C THR A 200 19.04 0.05 -7.03
N GLY A 201 18.52 1.00 -6.21
CA GLY A 201 18.93 2.40 -6.28
C GLY A 201 18.18 3.21 -7.35
N SER A 202 17.25 2.58 -8.09
CA SER A 202 16.45 3.28 -9.09
C SER A 202 15.35 4.15 -8.46
N SER A 203 14.90 5.17 -9.18
CA SER A 203 13.71 5.93 -8.84
C SER A 203 12.47 5.29 -9.45
N ILE A 204 11.36 5.26 -8.73
CA ILE A 204 10.10 4.77 -9.26
C ILE A 204 9.16 5.93 -9.61
N PHE A 205 8.46 5.83 -10.73
CA PHE A 205 7.43 6.79 -11.11
C PHE A 205 6.07 6.28 -10.66
N LEU A 206 5.36 7.10 -9.87
CA LEU A 206 4.03 6.78 -9.36
C LEU A 206 2.98 7.48 -10.20
N PHE A 207 1.98 6.73 -10.64
CA PHE A 207 0.87 7.24 -11.42
C PHE A 207 -0.45 6.80 -10.80
N ASP A 208 -1.35 7.77 -10.58
CA ASP A 208 -2.73 7.52 -10.17
C ASP A 208 -3.67 8.06 -11.25
N GLY A 209 -4.51 7.20 -11.81
CA GLY A 209 -5.41 7.53 -12.90
C GLY A 209 -5.55 6.41 -13.92
N ALA A 210 -6.24 6.70 -15.04
CA ALA A 210 -6.37 5.76 -16.13
C ALA A 210 -5.28 6.03 -17.19
N PRO A 211 -4.57 5.00 -17.70
CA PRO A 211 -3.44 5.15 -18.59
C PRO A 211 -3.84 5.70 -20.00
N VAL A 212 -5.12 5.61 -20.32
CA VAL A 212 -5.67 6.03 -21.62
C VAL A 212 -6.42 7.36 -21.56
N TYR A 213 -6.40 8.06 -20.41
CA TYR A 213 -7.10 9.32 -20.23
C TYR A 213 -6.14 10.48 -19.95
N PRO A 214 -6.34 11.67 -20.57
CA PRO A 214 -7.31 11.99 -21.64
C PRO A 214 -6.92 11.42 -22.99
N LYS A 215 -5.66 11.04 -23.20
CA LYS A 215 -5.12 10.38 -24.39
C LYS A 215 -3.97 9.46 -23.99
N ILE A 216 -3.78 8.39 -24.75
CA ILE A 216 -2.71 7.41 -24.50
C ILE A 216 -1.31 8.02 -24.60
N ASP A 217 -1.16 9.07 -25.42
CA ASP A 217 0.12 9.75 -25.69
C ASP A 217 0.74 10.40 -24.43
N ILE A 218 -0.07 10.68 -23.40
CA ILE A 218 0.42 11.31 -22.14
C ILE A 218 1.23 10.32 -21.29
N CYS A 219 1.02 9.04 -21.47
CA CYS A 219 1.80 8.00 -20.76
C CYS A 219 3.10 7.64 -21.49
N LEU A 220 3.35 8.20 -22.69
CA LEU A 220 4.53 7.93 -23.49
C LEU A 220 5.56 9.07 -23.45
N LEU A 221 5.28 10.14 -22.71
CA LEU A 221 6.19 11.27 -22.46
C LEU A 221 6.92 11.12 -21.13
#